data_8de7ff2259fdb0067f58604fa5ae7fcc
#
_entry.id   8de7ff2259fdb0067f58604fa5ae7fcc
#
_cell.length_a   1.000
_cell.length_b   1.000
_cell.length_c   1.000
_cell.angle_alpha   90.00
_cell.angle_beta   90.00
_cell.angle_gamma   90.00
#
_symmetry.space_group_name_H-M   'P 1'
#
loop_
_entity.id
_entity.type
_entity.pdbx_description
1 polymer ?
#
loop_
_entity_poly.entity_id
_entity_poly.type
_entity_poly.pdbx_seq_one_letter_code
_entity_poly.pdbx_strand_id
1 'polypeptide(L)'
;MHVGGDDGRMIVSLARFRVDLLLLLVAVSWGSTYLVAKELVSAGTVLALLALRMLLAAGVMAAIAGVRRKRLTRSELFAGIPIGVLLAAVFAFETFGIAHTSATNAGLIISLTMVFTPVLESVASRRRLPGTFFAAATVAVTGVVLLAGNGTFDPPSAGDLLVLGAAVVRAAHVVSMHKLTGGKAMDSLHLTTVQLGTCALLFTTGSFVYGDSVPHYLSQLDPRQGVMFLYLVLICTVFAFFVQIWAVRRTSPSRVSLLLGTEPVWAALIGITIAHDSIGIAGYCGIALVLTGTAWGRLIEQRHRRATQPESDPPRSKPTSAITEKENATP
;
A
#
# COMPACT_ATOMS: atom_id res chain seq x y z
N MET A 1 27.91 9.98 -38.51
CA MET A 1 28.38 9.66 -37.16
C MET A 1 27.16 9.69 -36.24
N HIS A 2 26.58 8.51 -35.95
CA HIS A 2 25.34 8.34 -35.15
C HIS A 2 25.72 7.76 -33.78
N VAL A 3 26.04 8.61 -32.81
CA VAL A 3 26.49 8.20 -31.46
C VAL A 3 25.48 8.60 -30.34
N GLY A 4 24.27 9.03 -30.67
CA GLY A 4 23.32 9.59 -29.69
C GLY A 4 22.17 8.68 -29.24
N GLY A 5 22.03 7.46 -29.76
CA GLY A 5 20.83 6.62 -29.54
C GLY A 5 20.90 5.64 -28.36
N ASP A 6 22.09 5.18 -28.00
CA ASP A 6 22.27 4.09 -27.04
C ASP A 6 22.36 4.61 -25.60
N ASP A 7 23.00 5.74 -25.38
CA ASP A 7 23.11 6.35 -24.03
C ASP A 7 21.74 6.76 -23.47
N GLY A 8 20.83 7.28 -24.29
CA GLY A 8 19.47 7.61 -23.86
C GLY A 8 18.64 6.41 -23.46
N ARG A 9 18.78 5.28 -24.15
CA ARG A 9 18.09 4.02 -23.81
C ARG A 9 18.64 3.41 -22.52
N MET A 10 19.95 3.47 -22.31
CA MET A 10 20.60 2.98 -21.10
C MET A 10 20.20 3.80 -19.86
N ILE A 11 20.16 5.12 -19.95
CA ILE A 11 19.72 6.01 -18.84
C ILE A 11 18.25 5.75 -18.48
N VAL A 12 17.37 5.60 -19.46
CA VAL A 12 15.95 5.29 -19.23
C VAL A 12 15.78 3.89 -18.61
N SER A 13 16.59 2.91 -19.03
CA SER A 13 16.59 1.55 -18.47
C SER A 13 17.05 1.57 -17.01
N LEU A 14 18.13 2.26 -16.69
CA LEU A 14 18.65 2.41 -15.31
C LEU A 14 17.65 3.14 -14.39
N ALA A 15 16.99 4.18 -14.88
CA ALA A 15 15.97 4.89 -14.10
C ALA A 15 14.77 4.00 -13.79
N ARG A 16 14.32 3.18 -14.75
CA ARG A 16 13.23 2.22 -14.56
C ARG A 16 13.62 1.12 -13.58
N PHE A 17 14.83 0.59 -13.69
CA PHE A 17 15.35 -0.44 -12.78
C PHE A 17 15.41 0.07 -11.33
N ARG A 18 15.86 1.32 -11.11
CA ARG A 18 15.86 1.94 -9.77
C ARG A 18 14.47 2.04 -9.16
N VAL A 19 13.47 2.44 -9.95
CA VAL A 19 12.08 2.50 -9.48
C VAL A 19 11.58 1.12 -9.07
N ASP A 20 11.83 0.09 -9.89
CA ASP A 20 11.40 -1.28 -9.61
C ASP A 20 12.07 -1.84 -8.36
N LEU A 21 13.38 -1.63 -8.21
CA LEU A 21 14.12 -2.07 -7.05
C LEU A 21 13.59 -1.41 -5.77
N LEU A 22 13.33 -0.10 -5.79
CA LEU A 22 12.77 0.60 -4.64
C LEU A 22 11.38 0.10 -4.28
N LEU A 23 10.52 -0.17 -5.27
CA LEU A 23 9.19 -0.74 -5.02
C LEU A 23 9.24 -2.17 -4.48
N LEU A 24 10.18 -3.00 -4.95
CA LEU A 24 10.42 -4.32 -4.37
C LEU A 24 10.90 -4.22 -2.92
N LEU A 25 11.81 -3.28 -2.62
CA LEU A 25 12.24 -3.03 -1.25
C LEU A 25 11.08 -2.59 -0.35
N VAL A 26 10.14 -1.80 -0.86
CA VAL A 26 8.90 -1.47 -0.14
C VAL A 26 8.05 -2.72 0.09
N ALA A 27 7.88 -3.58 -0.91
CA ALA A 27 7.11 -4.82 -0.76
C ALA A 27 7.73 -5.76 0.29
N VAL A 28 9.07 -5.91 0.29
CA VAL A 28 9.80 -6.67 1.32
C VAL A 28 9.61 -6.03 2.70
N SER A 29 9.76 -4.70 2.79
CA SER A 29 9.61 -3.96 4.04
C SER A 29 8.21 -4.14 4.62
N TRP A 30 7.17 -4.06 3.79
CA TRP A 30 5.80 -4.27 4.24
C TRP A 30 5.52 -5.73 4.59
N GLY A 31 6.05 -6.69 3.83
CA GLY A 31 5.98 -8.12 4.19
C GLY A 31 6.63 -8.42 5.55
N SER A 32 7.74 -7.75 5.89
CA SER A 32 8.40 -7.90 7.18
C SER A 32 7.70 -7.18 8.33
N THR A 33 6.81 -6.23 8.03
CA THR A 33 6.09 -5.44 9.05
C THR A 33 5.30 -6.35 9.99
N TYR A 34 4.72 -7.44 9.50
CA TYR A 34 3.89 -8.35 10.28
C TYR A 34 4.68 -9.06 11.37
N LEU A 35 5.88 -9.54 11.04
CA LEU A 35 6.80 -10.12 12.02
C LEU A 35 7.25 -9.07 13.05
N VAL A 36 7.74 -7.93 12.57
CA VAL A 36 8.25 -6.86 13.45
C VAL A 36 7.15 -6.31 14.37
N ALA A 37 5.95 -6.10 13.83
CA ALA A 37 4.81 -5.66 14.63
C ALA A 37 4.41 -6.72 15.66
N LYS A 38 4.44 -8.01 15.30
CA LYS A 38 4.13 -9.12 16.22
C LYS A 38 5.07 -9.18 17.42
N GLU A 39 6.37 -8.91 17.21
CA GLU A 39 7.39 -8.87 18.26
C GLU A 39 7.25 -7.65 19.19
N LEU A 40 6.67 -6.56 18.70
CA LEU A 40 6.56 -5.28 19.40
C LEU A 40 5.20 -5.08 20.09
N VAL A 41 4.17 -5.83 19.67
CA VAL A 41 2.80 -5.62 20.14
C VAL A 41 2.38 -6.65 21.18
N SER A 42 1.70 -6.17 22.24
CA SER A 42 0.85 -6.96 23.09
C SER A 42 -0.56 -6.37 23.10
N ALA A 43 -1.56 -7.14 23.52
CA ALA A 43 -2.94 -6.68 23.52
C ALA A 43 -3.16 -5.38 24.32
N GLY A 44 -2.34 -5.14 25.36
CA GLY A 44 -2.41 -3.95 26.21
C GLY A 44 -1.52 -2.79 25.76
N THR A 45 -0.78 -2.89 24.64
CA THR A 45 0.17 -1.84 24.21
C THR A 45 -0.04 -1.37 22.78
N VAL A 46 -1.10 -1.83 22.11
CA VAL A 46 -1.38 -1.52 20.69
C VAL A 46 -1.47 -0.02 20.46
N LEU A 47 -2.23 0.71 21.27
CA LEU A 47 -2.45 2.14 21.07
C LEU A 47 -1.18 2.95 21.36
N ALA A 48 -0.39 2.57 22.37
CA ALA A 48 0.89 3.22 22.67
C ALA A 48 1.90 3.01 21.54
N LEU A 49 2.03 1.78 21.03
CA LEU A 49 2.85 1.46 19.87
C LEU A 49 2.46 2.30 18.63
N LEU A 50 1.15 2.33 18.31
CA LEU A 50 0.65 3.09 17.15
C LEU A 50 0.82 4.60 17.34
N ALA A 51 0.55 5.13 18.55
CA ALA A 51 0.75 6.54 18.86
C ALA A 51 2.21 6.94 18.64
N LEU A 52 3.15 6.22 19.25
CA LEU A 52 4.57 6.50 19.13
C LEU A 52 5.06 6.36 17.67
N ARG A 53 4.65 5.30 16.98
CA ARG A 53 4.98 5.07 15.56
C ARG A 53 4.51 6.22 14.68
N MET A 54 3.26 6.65 14.84
CA MET A 54 2.68 7.71 13.99
C MET A 54 3.18 9.09 14.35
N LEU A 55 3.44 9.39 15.65
CA LEU A 55 4.06 10.65 16.07
C LEU A 55 5.44 10.82 15.45
N LEU A 56 6.30 9.81 15.53
CA LEU A 56 7.64 9.87 14.93
C LEU A 56 7.58 9.96 13.40
N ALA A 57 6.75 9.13 12.75
CA ALA A 57 6.62 9.15 11.31
C ALA A 57 6.06 10.50 10.79
N ALA A 58 5.02 11.04 11.44
CA ALA A 58 4.46 12.34 11.11
C ALA A 58 5.47 13.47 11.35
N GLY A 59 6.24 13.39 12.45
CA GLY A 59 7.29 14.35 12.76
C GLY A 59 8.39 14.39 11.69
N VAL A 60 8.88 13.22 11.26
CA VAL A 60 9.88 13.11 10.18
C VAL A 60 9.32 13.67 8.87
N MET A 61 8.08 13.30 8.50
CA MET A 61 7.45 13.79 7.27
C MET A 61 7.19 15.30 7.32
N ALA A 62 6.78 15.83 8.48
CA ALA A 62 6.59 17.28 8.69
C ALA A 62 7.92 18.03 8.59
N ALA A 63 9.00 17.50 9.15
CA ALA A 63 10.34 18.08 9.02
C ALA A 63 10.79 18.15 7.56
N ILE A 64 10.60 17.06 6.78
CA ILE A 64 10.91 17.03 5.35
C ILE A 64 10.05 18.04 4.58
N ALA A 65 8.76 18.14 4.91
CA ALA A 65 7.84 19.10 4.28
C ALA A 65 8.26 20.56 4.60
N GLY A 66 8.66 20.83 5.84
CA GLY A 66 9.14 22.14 6.29
C GLY A 66 10.40 22.63 5.54
N VAL A 67 11.35 21.74 5.29
CA VAL A 67 12.57 22.05 4.50
C VAL A 67 12.21 22.47 3.06
N ARG A 68 11.15 21.89 2.47
CA ARG A 68 10.71 22.25 1.10
C ARG A 68 10.00 23.60 1.00
N ARG A 69 9.69 24.26 2.13
CA ARG A 69 9.05 25.58 2.22
C ARG A 69 7.76 25.77 1.41
N LYS A 70 7.13 24.66 0.97
CA LYS A 70 5.81 24.72 0.33
C LYS A 70 4.75 24.85 1.42
N ARG A 71 3.76 25.71 1.19
CA ARG A 71 2.64 25.88 2.13
C ARG A 71 1.60 24.77 1.93
N LEU A 72 1.14 24.20 3.04
CA LEU A 72 0.00 23.30 3.06
C LEU A 72 -1.26 24.04 2.61
N THR A 73 -1.97 23.48 1.66
CA THR A 73 -3.22 24.04 1.14
C THR A 73 -4.43 23.52 1.91
N ARG A 74 -5.51 24.31 1.96
CA ARG A 74 -6.77 23.85 2.57
C ARG A 74 -7.32 22.58 1.88
N SER A 75 -7.17 22.47 0.56
CA SER A 75 -7.61 21.30 -0.19
C SER A 75 -6.84 20.03 0.21
N GLU A 76 -5.53 20.13 0.47
CA GLU A 76 -4.71 19.02 0.97
C GLU A 76 -5.12 18.61 2.39
N LEU A 77 -5.46 19.58 3.24
CA LEU A 77 -5.95 19.31 4.59
C LEU A 77 -7.30 18.60 4.56
N PHE A 78 -8.29 19.14 3.81
CA PHE A 78 -9.62 18.54 3.72
C PHE A 78 -9.63 17.17 3.03
N ALA A 79 -8.72 16.90 2.10
CA ALA A 79 -8.56 15.57 1.53
C ALA A 79 -7.79 14.63 2.45
N GLY A 80 -6.73 15.11 3.10
CA GLY A 80 -5.83 14.31 3.92
C GLY A 80 -6.46 13.80 5.22
N ILE A 81 -7.31 14.60 5.90
CA ILE A 81 -7.95 14.20 7.16
C ILE A 81 -8.85 12.96 7.00
N PRO A 82 -9.86 12.91 6.10
CA PRO A 82 -10.69 11.72 5.94
C PRO A 82 -9.89 10.49 5.55
N ILE A 83 -8.89 10.66 4.68
CA ILE A 83 -8.01 9.57 4.27
C ILE A 83 -7.15 9.12 5.47
N GLY A 84 -6.71 10.05 6.31
CA GLY A 84 -5.98 9.76 7.55
C GLY A 84 -6.83 9.01 8.58
N VAL A 85 -8.13 9.32 8.70
CA VAL A 85 -9.07 8.56 9.57
C VAL A 85 -9.20 7.12 9.07
N LEU A 86 -9.38 6.91 7.77
CA LEU A 86 -9.42 5.57 7.19
C LEU A 86 -8.09 4.83 7.41
N LEU A 87 -6.96 5.51 7.24
CA LEU A 87 -5.64 4.93 7.48
C LEU A 87 -5.46 4.54 8.95
N ALA A 88 -5.92 5.37 9.90
CA ALA A 88 -5.90 5.03 11.32
C ALA A 88 -6.75 3.79 11.60
N ALA A 89 -7.94 3.67 11.00
CA ALA A 89 -8.75 2.46 11.14
C ALA A 89 -8.04 1.22 10.57
N VAL A 90 -7.34 1.33 9.42
CA VAL A 90 -6.50 0.24 8.88
C VAL A 90 -5.47 -0.19 9.92
N PHE A 91 -4.67 0.74 10.43
CA PHE A 91 -3.63 0.41 11.42
C PHE A 91 -4.18 -0.15 12.71
N ALA A 92 -5.32 0.36 13.19
CA ALA A 92 -5.98 -0.19 14.38
C ALA A 92 -6.38 -1.65 14.16
N PHE A 93 -7.20 -1.94 13.15
CA PHE A 93 -7.65 -3.30 12.84
C PHE A 93 -6.48 -4.25 12.58
N GLU A 94 -5.48 -3.80 11.82
CA GLU A 94 -4.29 -4.59 11.47
C GLU A 94 -3.47 -4.90 12.72
N THR A 95 -3.14 -3.90 13.55
CA THR A 95 -2.25 -4.09 14.69
C THR A 95 -2.93 -4.85 15.83
N PHE A 96 -4.22 -4.57 16.13
CA PHE A 96 -4.99 -5.41 17.06
C PHE A 96 -5.13 -6.84 16.52
N GLY A 97 -5.29 -7.02 15.21
CA GLY A 97 -5.33 -8.33 14.59
C GLY A 97 -4.01 -9.08 14.74
N ILE A 98 -2.88 -8.44 14.44
CA ILE A 98 -1.53 -9.02 14.57
C ILE A 98 -1.27 -9.49 16.01
N ALA A 99 -1.78 -8.78 17.01
CA ALA A 99 -1.64 -9.18 18.41
C ALA A 99 -2.26 -10.58 18.68
N HIS A 100 -3.26 -10.98 17.90
CA HIS A 100 -4.08 -12.18 18.14
C HIS A 100 -4.01 -13.23 17.01
N THR A 101 -3.12 -13.07 16.03
CA THR A 101 -2.89 -14.04 14.94
C THR A 101 -1.40 -14.21 14.64
N SER A 102 -1.04 -15.13 13.72
CA SER A 102 0.35 -15.31 13.27
C SER A 102 0.76 -14.20 12.27
N ALA A 103 2.07 -13.99 12.13
CA ALA A 103 2.59 -13.04 11.15
C ALA A 103 2.24 -13.45 9.72
N THR A 104 2.31 -14.75 9.41
CA THR A 104 1.93 -15.32 8.12
C THR A 104 0.46 -15.09 7.81
N ASN A 105 -0.45 -15.40 8.76
CA ASN A 105 -1.88 -15.19 8.58
C ASN A 105 -2.19 -13.71 8.33
N ALA A 106 -1.66 -12.81 9.17
CA ALA A 106 -1.87 -11.38 9.01
C ALA A 106 -1.44 -10.88 7.61
N GLY A 107 -0.21 -11.22 7.18
CA GLY A 107 0.33 -10.80 5.89
C GLY A 107 -0.40 -11.35 4.67
N LEU A 108 -0.99 -12.55 4.79
CA LEU A 108 -1.76 -13.17 3.70
C LEU A 108 -3.22 -12.69 3.68
N ILE A 109 -3.87 -12.55 4.83
CA ILE A 109 -5.25 -12.06 4.91
C ILE A 109 -5.35 -10.61 4.42
N ILE A 110 -4.40 -9.73 4.80
CA ILE A 110 -4.39 -8.35 4.34
C ILE A 110 -4.25 -8.24 2.82
N SER A 111 -3.63 -9.23 2.16
CA SER A 111 -3.49 -9.27 0.70
C SER A 111 -4.83 -9.33 -0.04
N LEU A 112 -5.92 -9.74 0.63
CA LEU A 112 -7.28 -9.68 0.09
C LEU A 112 -7.72 -8.23 -0.22
N THR A 113 -7.01 -7.23 0.27
CA THR A 113 -7.17 -5.84 -0.20
C THR A 113 -7.14 -5.76 -1.72
N MET A 114 -6.35 -6.62 -2.40
CA MET A 114 -6.28 -6.69 -3.87
C MET A 114 -7.59 -7.19 -4.51
N VAL A 115 -8.37 -7.96 -3.77
CA VAL A 115 -9.71 -8.42 -4.20
C VAL A 115 -10.75 -7.35 -3.86
N PHE A 116 -10.69 -6.80 -2.65
CA PHE A 116 -11.69 -5.82 -2.19
C PHE A 116 -11.59 -4.48 -2.91
N THR A 117 -10.37 -4.03 -3.29
CA THR A 117 -10.21 -2.73 -3.96
C THR A 117 -10.95 -2.64 -5.29
N PRO A 118 -10.81 -3.58 -6.26
CA PRO A 118 -11.58 -3.55 -7.49
C PRO A 118 -13.09 -3.68 -7.26
N VAL A 119 -13.52 -4.48 -6.27
CA VAL A 119 -14.94 -4.60 -5.92
C VAL A 119 -15.51 -3.26 -5.45
N LEU A 120 -14.85 -2.61 -4.48
CA LEU A 120 -15.29 -1.31 -3.97
C LEU A 120 -15.22 -0.22 -5.05
N GLU A 121 -14.19 -0.22 -5.89
CA GLU A 121 -14.09 0.71 -7.02
C GLU A 121 -15.20 0.48 -8.04
N SER A 122 -15.54 -0.77 -8.34
CA SER A 122 -16.62 -1.16 -9.23
C SER A 122 -17.97 -0.63 -8.74
N VAL A 123 -18.28 -0.86 -7.45
CA VAL A 123 -19.48 -0.33 -6.80
C VAL A 123 -19.48 1.20 -6.84
N ALA A 124 -18.37 1.81 -6.47
CA ALA A 124 -18.23 3.27 -6.38
C ALA A 124 -18.28 3.97 -7.73
N SER A 125 -17.87 3.31 -8.82
CA SER A 125 -17.84 3.84 -10.20
C SER A 125 -18.99 3.29 -11.05
N ARG A 126 -19.87 2.46 -10.49
CA ARG A 126 -20.97 1.77 -11.17
C ARG A 126 -20.50 0.97 -12.41
N ARG A 127 -19.28 0.45 -12.39
CA ARG A 127 -18.71 -0.40 -13.43
C ARG A 127 -18.86 -1.86 -13.04
N ARG A 128 -19.12 -2.76 -14.01
CA ARG A 128 -19.24 -4.19 -13.74
C ARG A 128 -17.86 -4.85 -13.87
N LEU A 129 -17.51 -5.69 -12.91
CA LEU A 129 -16.36 -6.57 -13.01
C LEU A 129 -16.71 -7.81 -13.80
N PRO A 130 -15.76 -8.40 -14.57
CA PRO A 130 -15.98 -9.66 -15.27
C PRO A 130 -16.19 -10.81 -14.30
N GLY A 131 -17.05 -11.79 -14.66
CA GLY A 131 -17.34 -12.94 -13.82
C GLY A 131 -16.11 -13.76 -13.41
N THR A 132 -15.10 -13.82 -14.28
CA THR A 132 -13.80 -14.46 -14.01
C THR A 132 -13.05 -13.84 -12.83
N PHE A 133 -13.26 -12.53 -12.54
CA PHE A 133 -12.69 -11.90 -11.38
C PHE A 133 -13.24 -12.50 -10.07
N PHE A 134 -14.54 -12.79 -10.02
CA PHE A 134 -15.15 -13.40 -8.84
C PHE A 134 -14.69 -14.85 -8.64
N ALA A 135 -14.40 -15.59 -9.71
CA ALA A 135 -13.77 -16.91 -9.59
C ALA A 135 -12.38 -16.81 -8.95
N ALA A 136 -11.55 -15.88 -9.38
CA ALA A 136 -10.23 -15.63 -8.77
C ALA A 136 -10.34 -15.19 -7.30
N ALA A 137 -11.33 -14.34 -6.99
CA ALA A 137 -11.63 -13.91 -5.62
C ALA A 137 -12.03 -15.11 -4.73
N THR A 138 -12.89 -16.01 -5.22
CA THR A 138 -13.27 -17.25 -4.50
C THR A 138 -12.05 -18.11 -4.20
N VAL A 139 -11.14 -18.30 -5.16
CA VAL A 139 -9.89 -19.05 -4.95
C VAL A 139 -9.05 -18.42 -3.84
N ALA A 140 -8.88 -17.10 -3.84
CA ALA A 140 -8.13 -16.40 -2.80
C ALA A 140 -8.78 -16.53 -1.42
N VAL A 141 -10.10 -16.35 -1.32
CA VAL A 141 -10.85 -16.47 -0.06
C VAL A 141 -10.80 -17.92 0.46
N THR A 142 -10.96 -18.94 -0.40
CA THR A 142 -10.79 -20.33 0.00
C THR A 142 -9.39 -20.57 0.58
N GLY A 143 -8.36 -19.99 -0.03
CA GLY A 143 -7.00 -20.06 0.48
C GLY A 143 -6.86 -19.46 1.89
N VAL A 144 -7.50 -18.31 2.16
CA VAL A 144 -7.51 -17.69 3.50
C VAL A 144 -8.21 -18.59 4.52
N VAL A 145 -9.35 -19.19 4.16
CA VAL A 145 -10.08 -20.12 5.06
C VAL A 145 -9.23 -21.32 5.43
N LEU A 146 -8.53 -21.93 4.46
CA LEU A 146 -7.62 -23.06 4.72
C LEU A 146 -6.43 -22.66 5.59
N LEU A 147 -5.90 -21.45 5.39
CA LEU A 147 -4.77 -20.92 6.17
C LEU A 147 -5.19 -20.63 7.61
N ALA A 148 -6.30 -19.90 7.81
CA ALA A 148 -6.80 -19.52 9.13
C ALA A 148 -7.19 -20.73 9.99
N GLY A 149 -7.71 -21.78 9.36
CA GLY A 149 -8.05 -23.05 10.02
C GLY A 149 -6.84 -23.93 10.38
N ASN A 150 -5.63 -23.53 10.01
CA ASN A 150 -4.39 -24.30 10.26
C ASN A 150 -4.48 -25.80 9.89
N GLY A 151 -5.30 -26.11 8.89
CA GLY A 151 -5.58 -27.49 8.43
C GLY A 151 -6.65 -28.25 9.23
N THR A 152 -7.22 -27.63 10.23
CA THR A 152 -8.44 -28.05 10.91
C THR A 152 -9.60 -27.17 10.44
N PHE A 153 -10.85 -27.66 10.63
CA PHE A 153 -12.04 -26.83 10.36
C PHE A 153 -12.36 -25.86 11.50
N ASP A 154 -11.33 -25.40 12.21
CA ASP A 154 -11.52 -24.41 13.26
C ASP A 154 -11.91 -23.06 12.64
N PRO A 155 -12.82 -22.32 13.30
CA PRO A 155 -13.20 -20.99 12.81
C PRO A 155 -12.00 -20.04 12.85
N PRO A 156 -11.95 -19.03 11.94
CA PRO A 156 -10.92 -17.99 11.99
C PRO A 156 -10.84 -17.35 13.37
N SER A 157 -9.62 -17.07 13.82
CA SER A 157 -9.40 -16.39 15.09
C SER A 157 -9.97 -14.96 15.06
N ALA A 158 -10.20 -14.37 16.23
CA ALA A 158 -10.58 -12.97 16.32
C ALA A 158 -9.54 -12.04 15.66
N GLY A 159 -8.24 -12.43 15.74
CA GLY A 159 -7.15 -11.73 15.04
C GLY A 159 -7.30 -11.78 13.54
N ASP A 160 -7.61 -12.94 12.97
CA ASP A 160 -7.82 -13.11 11.52
C ASP A 160 -8.99 -12.25 11.02
N LEU A 161 -10.10 -12.21 11.78
CA LEU A 161 -11.26 -11.38 11.44
C LEU A 161 -10.93 -9.87 11.50
N LEU A 162 -10.12 -9.45 12.47
CA LEU A 162 -9.66 -8.06 12.55
C LEU A 162 -8.78 -7.71 11.34
N VAL A 163 -7.83 -8.57 10.95
CA VAL A 163 -7.01 -8.34 9.76
C VAL A 163 -7.84 -8.36 8.48
N LEU A 164 -8.87 -9.20 8.40
CA LEU A 164 -9.83 -9.17 7.29
C LEU A 164 -10.58 -7.83 7.23
N GLY A 165 -11.02 -7.32 8.38
CA GLY A 165 -11.58 -5.97 8.51
C GLY A 165 -10.60 -4.90 8.04
N ALA A 166 -9.32 -4.99 8.44
CA ALA A 166 -8.25 -4.12 7.95
C ALA A 166 -8.13 -4.15 6.43
N ALA A 167 -8.22 -5.32 5.79
CA ALA A 167 -8.15 -5.47 4.33
C ALA A 167 -9.30 -4.72 3.62
N VAL A 168 -10.52 -4.80 4.16
CA VAL A 168 -11.69 -4.08 3.62
C VAL A 168 -11.53 -2.57 3.78
N VAL A 169 -11.13 -2.11 4.98
CA VAL A 169 -10.93 -0.67 5.26
C VAL A 169 -9.75 -0.12 4.44
N ARG A 170 -8.68 -0.91 4.24
CA ARG A 170 -7.54 -0.54 3.39
C ARG A 170 -7.98 -0.38 1.93
N ALA A 171 -8.86 -1.24 1.43
CA ALA A 171 -9.45 -1.07 0.12
C ALA A 171 -10.28 0.23 0.02
N ALA A 172 -11.10 0.53 1.03
CA ALA A 172 -11.85 1.79 1.10
C ALA A 172 -10.93 3.02 1.18
N HIS A 173 -9.82 2.93 1.93
CA HIS A 173 -8.79 3.97 2.00
C HIS A 173 -8.19 4.25 0.62
N VAL A 174 -7.77 3.20 -0.11
CA VAL A 174 -7.17 3.34 -1.46
C VAL A 174 -8.16 3.96 -2.44
N VAL A 175 -9.42 3.49 -2.47
CA VAL A 175 -10.48 4.04 -3.34
C VAL A 175 -10.78 5.50 -3.00
N SER A 176 -10.88 5.84 -1.71
CA SER A 176 -11.13 7.21 -1.24
C SER A 176 -9.96 8.14 -1.58
N MET A 177 -8.73 7.68 -1.39
CA MET A 177 -7.54 8.44 -1.77
C MET A 177 -7.56 8.78 -3.27
N HIS A 178 -7.84 7.79 -4.13
CA HIS A 178 -7.94 8.03 -5.58
C HIS A 178 -9.03 9.04 -5.93
N LYS A 179 -10.22 8.93 -5.33
CA LYS A 179 -11.35 9.85 -5.59
C LYS A 179 -11.10 11.27 -5.10
N LEU A 180 -10.50 11.42 -3.92
CA LEU A 180 -10.29 12.74 -3.30
C LEU A 180 -9.10 13.49 -3.89
N THR A 181 -8.08 12.79 -4.41
CA THR A 181 -6.83 13.40 -4.88
C THR A 181 -6.60 13.31 -6.39
N GLY A 182 -7.32 12.42 -7.08
CA GLY A 182 -7.17 12.18 -8.52
C GLY A 182 -7.43 13.44 -9.35
N GLY A 183 -6.53 13.73 -10.28
CA GLY A 183 -6.63 14.89 -11.18
C GLY A 183 -6.40 16.26 -10.52
N LYS A 184 -6.09 16.33 -9.22
CA LYS A 184 -5.87 17.57 -8.47
C LYS A 184 -4.37 17.85 -8.29
N ALA A 185 -3.99 19.12 -8.40
CA ALA A 185 -2.60 19.59 -8.18
C ALA A 185 -2.29 19.66 -6.67
N MET A 186 -2.20 18.49 -6.01
CA MET A 186 -1.85 18.38 -4.58
C MET A 186 -0.43 17.86 -4.41
N ASP A 187 0.26 18.28 -3.35
CA ASP A 187 1.58 17.73 -3.01
C ASP A 187 1.41 16.44 -2.20
N SER A 188 1.94 15.34 -2.74
CA SER A 188 1.86 14.02 -2.09
C SER A 188 2.54 13.99 -0.72
N LEU A 189 3.60 14.80 -0.52
CA LEU A 189 4.27 14.90 0.78
C LEU A 189 3.34 15.52 1.82
N HIS A 190 2.65 16.62 1.48
CA HIS A 190 1.66 17.25 2.37
C HIS A 190 0.51 16.31 2.70
N LEU A 191 -0.06 15.63 1.69
CA LEU A 191 -1.12 14.64 1.92
C LEU A 191 -0.68 13.54 2.88
N THR A 192 0.52 12.98 2.69
CA THR A 192 1.05 11.95 3.58
C THR A 192 1.30 12.50 4.98
N THR A 193 1.84 13.73 5.09
CA THR A 193 2.03 14.38 6.40
C THR A 193 0.71 14.57 7.14
N VAL A 194 -0.35 15.01 6.45
CA VAL A 194 -1.70 15.16 7.04
C VAL A 194 -2.27 13.82 7.45
N GLN A 195 -2.18 12.78 6.62
CA GLN A 195 -2.66 11.45 6.95
C GLN A 195 -1.99 10.89 8.20
N LEU A 196 -0.65 10.91 8.25
CA LEU A 196 0.11 10.41 9.40
C LEU A 196 -0.11 11.28 10.64
N GLY A 197 -0.24 12.61 10.48
CA GLY A 197 -0.60 13.52 11.56
C GLY A 197 -1.99 13.23 12.13
N THR A 198 -2.97 12.91 11.28
CA THR A 198 -4.31 12.48 11.72
C THR A 198 -4.24 11.16 12.49
N CYS A 199 -3.47 10.18 11.99
CA CYS A 199 -3.24 8.92 12.71
C CYS A 199 -2.57 9.18 14.06
N ALA A 200 -1.53 10.03 14.11
CA ALA A 200 -0.82 10.37 15.33
C ALA A 200 -1.76 11.01 16.36
N LEU A 201 -2.61 11.94 15.94
CA LEU A 201 -3.61 12.56 16.80
C LEU A 201 -4.59 11.55 17.37
N LEU A 202 -5.19 10.70 16.51
CA LEU A 202 -6.18 9.72 16.92
C LEU A 202 -5.59 8.66 17.86
N PHE A 203 -4.41 8.12 17.55
CA PHE A 203 -3.80 7.10 18.41
C PHE A 203 -3.25 7.68 19.70
N THR A 204 -2.72 8.89 19.70
CA THR A 204 -2.28 9.55 20.94
C THR A 204 -3.47 9.84 21.87
N THR A 205 -4.57 10.34 21.29
CA THR A 205 -5.81 10.55 22.05
C THR A 205 -6.35 9.23 22.58
N GLY A 206 -6.40 8.19 21.74
CA GLY A 206 -6.84 6.85 22.15
C GLY A 206 -5.95 6.27 23.24
N SER A 207 -4.64 6.32 23.11
CA SER A 207 -3.67 5.88 24.11
C SER A 207 -3.89 6.58 25.47
N PHE A 208 -4.11 7.89 25.43
CA PHE A 208 -4.37 8.68 26.64
C PHE A 208 -5.72 8.31 27.30
N VAL A 209 -6.78 8.13 26.51
CA VAL A 209 -8.14 7.81 27.01
C VAL A 209 -8.23 6.41 27.59
N TYR A 210 -7.58 5.43 26.95
CA TYR A 210 -7.63 4.02 27.39
C TYR A 210 -6.51 3.63 28.35
N GLY A 211 -5.65 4.59 28.75
CA GLY A 211 -4.62 4.39 29.75
C GLY A 211 -3.35 3.70 29.26
N ASP A 212 -3.20 3.49 27.94
CA ASP A 212 -1.97 2.99 27.32
C ASP A 212 -0.90 4.09 27.33
N SER A 213 -0.01 4.06 28.31
CA SER A 213 1.02 5.10 28.46
C SER A 213 2.16 4.93 27.47
N VAL A 214 2.29 5.87 26.52
CA VAL A 214 3.43 5.92 25.57
C VAL A 214 4.79 5.96 26.29
N PRO A 215 5.00 6.77 27.37
CA PRO A 215 6.24 6.72 28.15
C PRO A 215 6.49 5.35 28.79
N HIS A 216 5.45 4.71 29.29
CA HIS A 216 5.57 3.38 29.88
C HIS A 216 5.95 2.33 28.82
N TYR A 217 5.29 2.35 27.67
CA TYR A 217 5.65 1.49 26.53
C TYR A 217 7.12 1.67 26.13
N LEU A 218 7.56 2.93 25.99
CA LEU A 218 8.95 3.24 25.61
C LEU A 218 9.96 2.73 26.64
N SER A 219 9.64 2.81 27.95
CA SER A 219 10.53 2.34 29.01
C SER A 219 10.65 0.80 29.08
N GLN A 220 9.72 0.08 28.50
CA GLN A 220 9.72 -1.38 28.47
C GLN A 220 10.48 -1.95 27.25
N LEU A 221 10.77 -1.13 26.23
CA LEU A 221 11.50 -1.59 25.05
C LEU A 221 12.94 -1.92 25.41
N ASP A 222 13.33 -3.16 25.18
CA ASP A 222 14.74 -3.53 25.22
C ASP A 222 15.49 -2.95 23.98
N PRO A 223 16.84 -2.95 23.96
CA PRO A 223 17.61 -2.41 22.83
C PRO A 223 17.28 -3.06 21.48
N ARG A 224 16.97 -4.36 21.43
CA ARG A 224 16.58 -5.08 20.22
C ARG A 224 15.23 -4.58 19.71
N GLN A 225 14.25 -4.52 20.62
CA GLN A 225 12.92 -3.99 20.32
C GLN A 225 12.97 -2.52 19.89
N GLY A 226 13.84 -1.71 20.50
CA GLY A 226 14.08 -0.32 20.08
C GLY A 226 14.56 -0.21 18.64
N VAL A 227 15.50 -1.06 18.20
CA VAL A 227 15.95 -1.13 16.81
C VAL A 227 14.82 -1.59 15.88
N MET A 228 14.07 -2.62 16.26
CA MET A 228 12.92 -3.10 15.51
C MET A 228 11.84 -2.03 15.36
N PHE A 229 11.60 -1.26 16.42
CA PHE A 229 10.66 -0.14 16.40
C PHE A 229 11.12 0.98 15.45
N LEU A 230 12.40 1.35 15.50
CA LEU A 230 12.97 2.34 14.54
C LEU A 230 12.90 1.84 13.09
N TYR A 231 13.15 0.55 12.86
CA TYR A 231 12.94 -0.07 11.55
C TYR A 231 11.49 0.06 11.09
N LEU A 232 10.53 -0.24 11.97
CA LEU A 232 9.10 -0.12 11.69
C LEU A 232 8.69 1.31 11.32
N VAL A 233 9.23 2.31 12.03
CA VAL A 233 8.97 3.74 11.76
C VAL A 233 9.65 4.21 10.49
N LEU A 234 10.97 4.03 10.38
CA LEU A 234 11.76 4.66 9.33
C LEU A 234 11.65 3.92 8.00
N ILE A 235 11.70 2.60 8.03
CA ILE A 235 11.71 1.78 6.81
C ILE A 235 10.28 1.39 6.41
N CYS A 236 9.53 0.77 7.31
CA CYS A 236 8.19 0.27 6.96
C CYS A 236 7.13 1.39 6.87
N THR A 237 7.39 2.58 7.41
CA THR A 237 6.45 3.70 7.35
C THR A 237 6.99 4.85 6.52
N VAL A 238 8.01 5.58 6.97
CA VAL A 238 8.49 6.80 6.31
C VAL A 238 9.04 6.50 4.91
N PHE A 239 10.02 5.61 4.81
CA PHE A 239 10.64 5.24 3.52
C PHE A 239 9.59 4.62 2.58
N ALA A 240 8.81 3.65 3.06
CA ALA A 240 7.87 2.92 2.22
C ALA A 240 6.79 3.83 1.63
N PHE A 241 6.14 4.68 2.44
CA PHE A 241 5.15 5.63 1.94
C PHE A 241 5.75 6.70 1.04
N PHE A 242 6.96 7.19 1.35
CA PHE A 242 7.66 8.14 0.49
C PHE A 242 7.96 7.54 -0.88
N VAL A 243 8.54 6.33 -0.93
CA VAL A 243 8.87 5.64 -2.19
C VAL A 243 7.60 5.29 -2.96
N GLN A 244 6.56 4.81 -2.30
CA GLN A 244 5.27 4.50 -2.96
C GLN A 244 4.72 5.73 -3.68
N ILE A 245 4.60 6.86 -2.99
CA ILE A 245 4.07 8.09 -3.56
C ILE A 245 4.98 8.62 -4.68
N TRP A 246 6.29 8.59 -4.46
CA TRP A 246 7.27 9.01 -5.46
C TRP A 246 7.19 8.16 -6.74
N ALA A 247 7.04 6.84 -6.60
CA ALA A 247 6.96 5.91 -7.72
C ALA A 247 5.65 6.04 -8.49
N VAL A 248 4.49 6.17 -7.81
CA VAL A 248 3.19 6.37 -8.46
C VAL A 248 3.19 7.59 -9.38
N ARG A 249 3.96 8.61 -9.06
CA ARG A 249 4.08 9.85 -9.87
C ARG A 249 5.06 9.75 -11.04
N ARG A 250 5.90 8.71 -11.10
CA ARG A 250 6.99 8.53 -12.10
C ARG A 250 6.81 7.33 -12.99
N THR A 251 5.88 6.44 -12.64
CA THR A 251 5.60 5.23 -13.40
C THR A 251 4.10 4.98 -13.48
N SER A 252 3.68 3.95 -14.20
CA SER A 252 2.26 3.63 -14.30
C SER A 252 1.72 3.04 -13.00
N PRO A 253 0.48 3.38 -12.59
CA PRO A 253 -0.17 2.76 -11.45
C PRO A 253 -0.17 1.22 -11.49
N SER A 254 -0.32 0.65 -12.69
CA SER A 254 -0.27 -0.80 -12.91
C SER A 254 1.09 -1.41 -12.52
N ARG A 255 2.20 -0.72 -12.82
CA ARG A 255 3.55 -1.19 -12.48
C ARG A 255 3.78 -1.15 -10.97
N VAL A 256 3.37 -0.06 -10.32
CA VAL A 256 3.44 0.07 -8.86
C VAL A 256 2.61 -1.02 -8.18
N SER A 257 1.36 -1.21 -8.60
CA SER A 257 0.47 -2.24 -8.08
C SER A 257 1.03 -3.66 -8.30
N LEU A 258 1.69 -3.92 -9.44
CA LEU A 258 2.30 -5.23 -9.71
C LEU A 258 3.43 -5.54 -8.72
N LEU A 259 4.33 -4.57 -8.49
CA LEU A 259 5.50 -4.77 -7.64
C LEU A 259 5.15 -4.80 -6.15
N LEU A 260 4.32 -3.87 -5.69
CA LEU A 260 3.83 -3.89 -4.31
C LEU A 260 2.95 -5.11 -4.03
N GLY A 261 2.28 -5.63 -5.04
CA GLY A 261 1.49 -6.85 -4.92
C GLY A 261 2.30 -8.13 -4.71
N THR A 262 3.63 -8.06 -4.61
CA THR A 262 4.46 -9.17 -4.14
C THR A 262 4.57 -9.21 -2.61
N GLU A 263 4.07 -8.21 -1.90
CA GLU A 263 4.03 -8.12 -0.42
C GLU A 263 3.65 -9.44 0.26
N PRO A 264 2.53 -10.14 -0.11
CA PRO A 264 2.12 -11.37 0.56
C PRO A 264 3.10 -12.53 0.35
N VAL A 265 3.86 -12.54 -0.73
CA VAL A 265 4.93 -13.54 -0.94
C VAL A 265 6.03 -13.35 0.11
N TRP A 266 6.44 -12.11 0.34
CA TRP A 266 7.44 -11.76 1.33
C TRP A 266 6.94 -11.99 2.76
N ALA A 267 5.67 -11.66 3.04
CA ALA A 267 5.06 -11.93 4.34
C ALA A 267 5.04 -13.43 4.68
N ALA A 268 4.62 -14.27 3.73
CA ALA A 268 4.64 -15.72 3.88
C ALA A 268 6.07 -16.26 4.07
N LEU A 269 7.01 -15.81 3.23
CA LEU A 269 8.40 -16.25 3.31
C LEU A 269 9.03 -15.89 4.66
N ILE A 270 8.86 -14.65 5.12
CA ILE A 270 9.40 -14.16 6.39
C ILE A 270 8.71 -14.84 7.58
N GLY A 271 7.40 -15.01 7.54
CA GLY A 271 6.64 -15.69 8.58
C GLY A 271 7.08 -17.15 8.77
N ILE A 272 7.28 -17.89 7.68
CA ILE A 272 7.70 -19.28 7.73
C ILE A 272 9.18 -19.40 8.14
N THR A 273 10.08 -18.59 7.55
CA THR A 273 11.54 -18.81 7.70
C THR A 273 12.11 -18.11 8.93
N ILE A 274 11.58 -16.96 9.34
CA ILE A 274 12.11 -16.13 10.41
C ILE A 274 11.21 -16.16 11.66
N ALA A 275 9.90 -16.05 11.49
CA ALA A 275 8.96 -16.17 12.63
C ALA A 275 8.76 -17.62 13.08
N HIS A 276 9.20 -18.60 12.27
CA HIS A 276 8.99 -20.02 12.51
C HIS A 276 7.51 -20.39 12.75
N ASP A 277 6.62 -19.72 12.03
CA ASP A 277 5.19 -20.02 12.07
C ASP A 277 4.99 -21.50 11.66
N SER A 278 4.37 -22.30 12.55
CA SER A 278 4.06 -23.69 12.26
C SER A 278 2.86 -23.77 11.32
N ILE A 279 3.09 -24.23 10.11
CA ILE A 279 2.08 -24.30 9.06
C ILE A 279 1.92 -25.75 8.61
N GLY A 280 0.71 -26.31 8.79
CA GLY A 280 0.37 -27.66 8.30
C GLY A 280 0.24 -27.68 6.76
N ILE A 281 0.11 -28.87 6.18
CA ILE A 281 -0.05 -29.08 4.73
C ILE A 281 -1.21 -28.26 4.16
N ALA A 282 -2.33 -28.19 4.85
CA ALA A 282 -3.48 -27.39 4.42
C ALA A 282 -3.17 -25.89 4.42
N GLY A 283 -2.33 -25.39 5.36
CA GLY A 283 -1.85 -24.02 5.36
C GLY A 283 -0.98 -23.70 4.15
N TYR A 284 -0.07 -24.60 3.74
CA TYR A 284 0.71 -24.43 2.50
C TYR A 284 -0.18 -24.39 1.25
N CYS A 285 -1.20 -25.24 1.19
CA CYS A 285 -2.22 -25.18 0.13
C CYS A 285 -2.97 -23.84 0.17
N GLY A 286 -3.32 -23.37 1.37
CA GLY A 286 -3.95 -22.05 1.58
C GLY A 286 -3.09 -20.91 1.06
N ILE A 287 -1.79 -20.88 1.37
CA ILE A 287 -0.82 -19.90 0.86
C ILE A 287 -0.84 -19.91 -0.68
N ALA A 288 -0.70 -21.10 -1.30
CA ALA A 288 -0.68 -21.23 -2.75
C ALA A 288 -1.97 -20.69 -3.38
N LEU A 289 -3.14 -20.98 -2.79
CA LEU A 289 -4.43 -20.48 -3.27
C LEU A 289 -4.57 -18.97 -3.10
N VAL A 290 -4.14 -18.38 -1.97
CA VAL A 290 -4.15 -16.92 -1.77
C VAL A 290 -3.28 -16.24 -2.81
N LEU A 291 -2.04 -16.70 -3.00
CA LEU A 291 -1.09 -16.11 -3.94
C LEU A 291 -1.58 -16.23 -5.39
N THR A 292 -2.07 -17.41 -5.78
CA THR A 292 -2.57 -17.63 -7.14
C THR A 292 -3.88 -16.88 -7.40
N GLY A 293 -4.82 -16.90 -6.47
CA GLY A 293 -6.11 -16.21 -6.60
C GLY A 293 -5.95 -14.69 -6.66
N THR A 294 -5.11 -14.12 -5.81
CA THR A 294 -4.84 -12.66 -5.82
C THR A 294 -4.07 -12.23 -7.07
N ALA A 295 -3.07 -13.01 -7.52
CA ALA A 295 -2.34 -12.75 -8.76
C ALA A 295 -3.27 -12.84 -9.99
N TRP A 296 -4.10 -13.87 -10.05
CA TRP A 296 -5.07 -14.06 -11.14
C TRP A 296 -6.12 -12.95 -11.18
N GLY A 297 -6.73 -12.61 -10.03
CA GLY A 297 -7.69 -11.50 -9.92
C GLY A 297 -7.11 -10.17 -10.39
N ARG A 298 -5.85 -9.89 -10.03
CA ARG A 298 -5.12 -8.70 -10.48
C ARG A 298 -4.89 -8.68 -11.99
N LEU A 299 -4.50 -9.81 -12.59
CA LEU A 299 -4.30 -9.90 -14.04
C LEU A 299 -5.61 -9.64 -14.81
N ILE A 300 -6.73 -10.18 -14.32
CA ILE A 300 -8.06 -9.95 -14.90
C ILE A 300 -8.42 -8.46 -14.81
N GLU A 301 -8.26 -7.86 -13.64
CA GLU A 301 -8.58 -6.45 -13.42
C GLU A 301 -7.74 -5.54 -14.32
N GLN A 302 -6.43 -5.78 -14.44
CA GLN A 302 -5.55 -5.01 -15.32
C GLN A 302 -5.94 -5.12 -16.79
N ARG A 303 -6.29 -6.34 -17.26
CA ARG A 303 -6.76 -6.55 -18.63
C ARG A 303 -8.09 -5.83 -18.89
N HIS A 304 -9.00 -5.91 -17.93
CA HIS A 304 -10.31 -5.24 -18.03
C HIS A 304 -10.16 -3.71 -18.07
N ARG A 305 -9.29 -3.12 -17.24
CA ARG A 305 -8.99 -1.68 -17.28
C ARG A 305 -8.42 -1.25 -18.64
N ARG A 306 -7.48 -2.00 -19.19
CA ARG A 306 -6.91 -1.69 -20.52
C ARG A 306 -7.94 -1.75 -21.64
N ALA A 307 -8.86 -2.71 -21.59
CA ALA A 307 -9.92 -2.84 -22.57
C ALA A 307 -11.00 -1.74 -22.48
N THR A 308 -11.17 -1.14 -21.30
CA THR A 308 -12.21 -0.10 -21.05
C THR A 308 -11.68 1.34 -21.08
N GLN A 309 -10.36 1.55 -21.11
CA GLN A 309 -9.77 2.86 -21.37
C GLN A 309 -9.66 3.04 -22.88
N PRO A 310 -10.31 4.06 -23.50
CA PRO A 310 -10.03 4.40 -24.88
C PRO A 310 -8.53 4.71 -25.00
N GLU A 311 -7.90 4.10 -25.98
CA GLU A 311 -6.54 4.42 -26.39
C GLU A 311 -6.51 5.95 -26.63
N SER A 312 -5.78 6.69 -25.80
CA SER A 312 -5.56 8.10 -26.07
C SER A 312 -4.80 8.15 -27.39
N ASP A 313 -5.49 8.50 -28.46
CA ASP A 313 -4.89 8.75 -29.77
C ASP A 313 -3.57 9.52 -29.58
N PRO A 314 -2.46 9.09 -30.17
CA PRO A 314 -1.26 9.91 -30.22
C PRO A 314 -1.66 11.24 -30.87
N PRO A 315 -1.14 12.38 -30.40
CA PRO A 315 -1.52 13.68 -30.95
C PRO A 315 -1.36 13.62 -32.47
N ARG A 316 -2.48 13.73 -33.21
CA ARG A 316 -2.49 13.84 -34.66
C ARG A 316 -1.55 14.98 -34.98
N SER A 317 -0.42 14.67 -35.58
CA SER A 317 0.45 15.66 -36.18
C SER A 317 -0.44 16.51 -37.08
N LYS A 318 -0.60 17.80 -36.75
CA LYS A 318 -1.27 18.76 -37.64
C LYS A 318 -0.62 18.65 -38.99
N PRO A 319 -1.38 18.47 -40.05
CA PRO A 319 -0.78 18.54 -41.40
C PRO A 319 -0.13 19.91 -41.52
N THR A 320 1.17 19.92 -41.79
CA THR A 320 1.92 21.12 -42.15
C THR A 320 1.23 21.69 -43.37
N SER A 321 0.50 22.79 -43.19
CA SER A 321 -0.05 23.58 -44.33
C SER A 321 1.11 24.00 -45.20
N ALA A 322 1.16 23.43 -46.38
CA ALA A 322 2.03 23.87 -47.46
C ALA A 322 1.76 25.36 -47.71
N ILE A 323 2.73 26.20 -47.38
CA ILE A 323 2.76 27.59 -47.82
C ILE A 323 3.00 27.54 -49.31
N THR A 324 1.94 27.81 -50.08
CA THR A 324 2.01 28.02 -51.51
C THR A 324 2.66 29.37 -51.71
N GLU A 325 3.88 29.37 -52.11
CA GLU A 325 4.63 30.52 -52.64
C GLU A 325 3.94 30.96 -53.96
N LYS A 326 3.19 32.04 -53.90
CA LYS A 326 2.76 32.76 -55.10
C LYS A 326 3.84 33.77 -55.43
N GLU A 327 4.64 33.41 -56.41
CA GLU A 327 5.51 34.28 -57.17
C GLU A 327 4.65 35.28 -57.93
N ASN A 328 4.70 36.56 -57.57
CA ASN A 328 4.13 37.66 -58.32
C ASN A 328 5.19 38.18 -59.31
N ALA A 329 5.01 37.83 -60.58
CA ALA A 329 5.61 38.55 -61.67
C ALA A 329 4.77 39.84 -61.87
N THR A 330 5.43 40.96 -61.91
CA THR A 330 4.95 42.26 -62.42
C THR A 330 5.67 42.65 -63.68
N PRO A 331 4.97 43.33 -64.61
CA PRO A 331 5.62 43.91 -65.81
C PRO A 331 6.40 45.17 -65.44
#